data_98eca670618cd95982f0f049196c656f
#
_entry.id   98eca670618cd95982f0f049196c656f
#
_cell.length_a   1.000
_cell.length_b   1.000
_cell.length_c   1.000
_cell.angle_alpha   90.00
_cell.angle_beta   90.00
_cell.angle_gamma   90.00
#
_symmetry.space_group_name_H-M   'P 1'
#
loop_
_entity.id
_entity.type
_entity.pdbx_description
1 polymer ?
#
loop_
_entity_poly.entity_id
_entity_poly.type
_entity_poly.pdbx_seq_one_letter_code
_entity_poly.pdbx_strand_id
1 'polypeptide(L)'
;MNRKLRFAILSFITIGAFVISCKQEKDNPELSENIPTKTKVTELNPDEEKIKTTINELLFNAGNYNVLALDSMMSDKAMLGISSLKDGTWSISEIAISDFFESVEKTERSPYYEIPNDYDIIITEGQLALARADCILYRWGIPQTREVNHFTLIKEKEKWKILNISWTKEELSNDKKKYDLEMFARGYAQAWCSQRPNFVSSFFADNGELTVNNGKTAKGTNAITNIAKGFMDAFPDMVVSLDSLTTNQDKTKFHWTLTGTNNGTSGTGNKVNISGFEEWTLNENGLIQESKGSFDNKEYDRQLKFGIDEK
;
A
#
# COMPACT_ATOMS: atom_id res chain seq x y z
N MET A 1 -43.21 -36.13 -21.05
CA MET A 1 -43.58 -36.25 -22.48
C MET A 1 -42.40 -35.71 -23.31
N ASN A 2 -41.80 -36.61 -24.06
CA ASN A 2 -40.59 -36.55 -24.88
C ASN A 2 -40.46 -35.33 -25.79
N ARG A 3 -39.21 -34.84 -25.99
CA ARG A 3 -38.56 -34.90 -27.31
C ARG A 3 -37.10 -34.48 -27.25
N LYS A 4 -36.22 -35.46 -27.47
CA LYS A 4 -34.80 -35.29 -27.87
C LYS A 4 -34.76 -34.80 -29.32
N LEU A 5 -33.85 -33.89 -29.63
CA LEU A 5 -33.41 -33.70 -31.01
C LEU A 5 -31.88 -33.64 -31.02
N ARG A 6 -31.28 -34.68 -31.58
CA ARG A 6 -29.84 -34.79 -31.94
C ARG A 6 -29.65 -34.19 -33.32
N PHE A 7 -28.66 -33.34 -33.51
CA PHE A 7 -28.06 -33.06 -34.80
C PHE A 7 -26.58 -33.48 -34.77
N ALA A 8 -26.26 -34.49 -35.57
CA ALA A 8 -24.92 -34.85 -35.92
C ALA A 8 -24.54 -34.09 -37.19
N ILE A 9 -23.39 -33.43 -37.19
CA ILE A 9 -22.77 -32.92 -38.42
C ILE A 9 -21.41 -33.62 -38.56
N LEU A 10 -21.32 -34.43 -39.60
CA LEU A 10 -20.13 -35.02 -40.14
C LEU A 10 -19.33 -33.89 -40.83
N SER A 11 -18.06 -33.76 -40.51
CA SER A 11 -17.11 -32.96 -41.30
C SER A 11 -15.98 -33.86 -41.80
N PHE A 12 -15.83 -33.89 -43.08
CA PHE A 12 -14.79 -34.57 -43.82
C PHE A 12 -13.43 -33.90 -43.60
N ILE A 13 -12.44 -34.71 -43.26
CA ILE A 13 -11.03 -34.32 -43.22
C ILE A 13 -10.40 -34.73 -44.56
N THR A 14 -9.95 -33.77 -45.34
CA THR A 14 -9.04 -33.98 -46.47
C THR A 14 -7.62 -33.66 -46.02
N ILE A 15 -6.80 -34.70 -46.01
CA ILE A 15 -5.36 -34.63 -45.77
C ILE A 15 -4.69 -34.29 -47.09
N GLY A 16 -4.10 -33.11 -47.18
CA GLY A 16 -3.21 -32.73 -48.29
C GLY A 16 -1.75 -32.77 -47.79
N ALA A 17 -1.00 -33.77 -48.22
CA ALA A 17 0.43 -33.85 -47.97
C ALA A 17 1.18 -32.97 -48.96
N PHE A 18 1.87 -31.93 -48.47
CA PHE A 18 2.88 -31.22 -49.24
C PHE A 18 4.27 -31.66 -48.79
N VAL A 19 4.96 -32.36 -49.70
CA VAL A 19 6.36 -32.66 -49.58
C VAL A 19 7.13 -31.51 -50.21
N ILE A 20 7.90 -30.75 -49.43
CA ILE A 20 8.86 -29.80 -49.94
C ILE A 20 10.27 -30.31 -49.65
N SER A 21 10.97 -30.58 -50.75
CA SER A 21 12.34 -31.03 -50.86
C SER A 21 13.30 -29.91 -50.42
N CYS A 22 14.20 -30.21 -49.49
CA CYS A 22 15.35 -29.35 -49.20
C CYS A 22 16.40 -29.48 -50.30
N LYS A 23 16.71 -28.37 -50.96
CA LYS A 23 17.99 -28.19 -51.66
C LYS A 23 18.92 -27.37 -50.76
N GLN A 24 20.06 -27.93 -50.43
CA GLN A 24 21.19 -27.18 -49.85
C GLN A 24 21.86 -26.38 -50.96
N GLU A 25 22.02 -25.11 -50.72
CA GLU A 25 23.03 -24.30 -51.39
C GLU A 25 23.87 -23.58 -50.33
N LYS A 26 25.17 -23.86 -50.39
CA LYS A 26 26.23 -23.16 -49.67
C LYS A 26 26.51 -21.87 -50.40
N ASP A 27 26.44 -20.76 -49.74
CA ASP A 27 27.38 -19.64 -49.95
C ASP A 27 27.29 -18.67 -48.77
N ASN A 28 28.47 -18.43 -48.19
CA ASN A 28 28.70 -17.53 -47.09
C ASN A 28 29.16 -16.18 -47.66
N PRO A 29 28.56 -15.06 -47.27
CA PRO A 29 29.35 -13.85 -47.09
C PRO A 29 29.22 -13.31 -45.69
N GLU A 30 30.37 -12.99 -45.10
CA GLU A 30 30.55 -12.22 -43.90
C GLU A 30 29.65 -10.95 -43.88
N LEU A 31 28.69 -10.94 -42.97
CA LEU A 31 28.02 -9.74 -42.56
C LEU A 31 28.64 -9.25 -41.25
N SER A 32 29.45 -8.22 -41.34
CA SER A 32 29.90 -7.44 -40.19
C SER A 32 28.70 -6.83 -39.49
N GLU A 33 28.33 -7.41 -38.38
CA GLU A 33 27.32 -6.80 -37.46
C GLU A 33 27.93 -5.59 -36.75
N ASN A 34 27.67 -4.42 -37.33
CA ASN A 34 27.66 -3.19 -36.58
C ASN A 34 26.35 -3.14 -35.80
N ILE A 35 26.30 -3.74 -34.63
CA ILE A 35 25.24 -3.50 -33.66
C ILE A 35 25.55 -2.15 -33.03
N PRO A 36 24.77 -1.09 -33.27
CA PRO A 36 24.90 0.13 -32.49
C PRO A 36 24.41 -0.17 -31.08
N THR A 37 25.32 -0.34 -30.15
CA THR A 37 25.03 -0.33 -28.71
C THR A 37 24.54 1.09 -28.35
N LYS A 38 23.28 1.39 -28.66
CA LYS A 38 22.58 2.50 -28.05
C LYS A 38 22.31 2.08 -26.62
N THR A 39 23.16 2.51 -25.71
CA THR A 39 22.82 2.65 -24.32
C THR A 39 21.65 3.65 -24.28
N LYS A 40 20.42 3.12 -24.31
CA LYS A 40 19.22 3.90 -24.12
C LYS A 40 19.27 4.35 -22.66
N VAL A 41 19.71 5.56 -22.39
CA VAL A 41 19.35 6.28 -21.15
C VAL A 41 17.83 6.31 -21.21
N THR A 42 17.19 5.46 -20.43
CA THR A 42 15.74 5.41 -20.32
C THR A 42 15.36 6.70 -19.59
N GLU A 43 14.95 7.74 -20.32
CA GLU A 43 14.27 8.87 -19.72
C GLU A 43 13.08 8.25 -18.95
N LEU A 44 13.02 8.52 -17.65
CA LEU A 44 11.92 8.09 -16.79
C LEU A 44 10.63 8.62 -17.40
N ASN A 45 9.73 7.72 -17.78
CA ASN A 45 8.43 8.10 -18.31
C ASN A 45 7.61 8.77 -17.18
N PRO A 46 7.23 10.04 -17.30
CA PRO A 46 6.51 10.73 -16.22
C PRO A 46 5.20 10.04 -15.82
N ASP A 47 4.57 9.31 -16.72
CA ASP A 47 3.35 8.56 -16.43
C ASP A 47 3.64 7.30 -15.63
N GLU A 48 4.82 6.70 -15.75
CA GLU A 48 5.23 5.55 -14.92
C GLU A 48 5.30 5.93 -13.44
N GLU A 49 5.89 7.08 -13.11
CA GLU A 49 5.96 7.57 -11.74
C GLU A 49 4.57 7.94 -11.19
N LYS A 50 3.69 8.50 -12.01
CA LYS A 50 2.29 8.75 -11.62
C LYS A 50 1.53 7.45 -11.33
N ILE A 51 1.77 6.40 -12.13
CA ILE A 51 1.15 5.09 -11.93
C ILE A 51 1.65 4.47 -10.61
N LYS A 52 2.97 4.49 -10.35
CA LYS A 52 3.55 4.02 -9.08
C LYS A 52 2.95 4.78 -7.89
N THR A 53 2.84 6.10 -8.00
CA THR A 53 2.20 6.94 -6.98
C THR A 53 0.75 6.51 -6.74
N THR A 54 -0.04 6.34 -7.80
CA THR A 54 -1.44 5.89 -7.70
C THR A 54 -1.55 4.52 -7.02
N ILE A 55 -0.66 3.58 -7.36
CA ILE A 55 -0.65 2.24 -6.74
C ILE A 55 -0.25 2.34 -5.26
N ASN A 56 0.80 3.10 -4.93
CA ASN A 56 1.23 3.28 -3.53
C ASN A 56 0.14 3.92 -2.68
N GLU A 57 -0.56 4.93 -3.20
CA GLU A 57 -1.71 5.56 -2.53
C GLU A 57 -2.86 4.56 -2.32
N LEU A 58 -3.15 3.71 -3.31
CA LEU A 58 -4.16 2.67 -3.17
C LEU A 58 -3.78 1.66 -2.08
N LEU A 59 -2.55 1.13 -2.08
CA LEU A 59 -2.08 0.17 -1.08
C LEU A 59 -2.09 0.77 0.33
N PHE A 60 -1.66 2.04 0.46
CA PHE A 60 -1.75 2.79 1.71
C PHE A 60 -3.20 2.90 2.23
N ASN A 61 -4.13 3.29 1.36
CA ASN A 61 -5.54 3.42 1.74
C ASN A 61 -6.20 2.06 2.01
N ALA A 62 -5.80 1.01 1.28
CA ALA A 62 -6.25 -0.36 1.52
C ALA A 62 -5.81 -0.86 2.91
N GLY A 63 -4.54 -0.63 3.30
CA GLY A 63 -4.02 -1.00 4.62
C GLY A 63 -4.71 -0.27 5.77
N ASN A 64 -5.22 0.94 5.52
CA ASN A 64 -6.00 1.74 6.47
C ASN A 64 -7.51 1.48 6.39
N TYR A 65 -7.96 0.65 5.44
CA TYR A 65 -9.39 0.43 5.16
C TYR A 65 -10.17 1.74 4.92
N ASN A 66 -9.55 2.67 4.21
CA ASN A 66 -10.15 3.96 3.86
C ASN A 66 -11.01 3.82 2.60
N VAL A 67 -12.24 3.34 2.78
CA VAL A 67 -13.18 3.05 1.68
C VAL A 67 -13.43 4.29 0.82
N LEU A 68 -13.58 5.49 1.41
CA LEU A 68 -13.82 6.72 0.65
C LEU A 68 -12.68 7.06 -0.30
N ALA A 69 -11.43 6.91 0.15
CA ALA A 69 -10.27 7.15 -0.70
C ALA A 69 -10.18 6.08 -1.81
N LEU A 70 -10.36 4.80 -1.47
CA LEU A 70 -10.36 3.69 -2.44
C LEU A 70 -11.43 3.88 -3.52
N ASP A 71 -12.65 4.25 -3.15
CA ASP A 71 -13.76 4.51 -4.08
C ASP A 71 -13.40 5.63 -5.08
N SER A 72 -12.76 6.70 -4.61
CA SER A 72 -12.34 7.80 -5.48
C SER A 72 -11.26 7.42 -6.50
N MET A 73 -10.45 6.39 -6.21
CA MET A 73 -9.31 5.93 -7.02
C MET A 73 -9.68 4.82 -7.98
N MET A 74 -10.79 4.12 -7.74
CA MET A 74 -11.21 2.94 -8.51
C MET A 74 -12.46 3.19 -9.34
N SER A 75 -12.65 2.40 -10.38
CA SER A 75 -13.92 2.33 -11.09
C SER A 75 -15.00 1.73 -10.19
N ASP A 76 -16.20 2.29 -10.20
CA ASP A 76 -17.39 1.78 -9.52
C ASP A 76 -17.83 0.37 -9.99
N LYS A 77 -17.30 -0.07 -11.14
CA LYS A 77 -17.51 -1.39 -11.73
C LYS A 77 -16.30 -2.29 -11.62
N ALA A 78 -15.31 -1.91 -10.80
CA ALA A 78 -14.11 -2.71 -10.62
C ALA A 78 -14.42 -4.08 -10.03
N MET A 79 -13.70 -5.09 -10.49
CA MET A 79 -13.70 -6.44 -9.94
C MET A 79 -12.37 -6.71 -9.25
N LEU A 80 -12.42 -7.39 -8.11
CA LEU A 80 -11.27 -7.87 -7.40
C LEU A 80 -11.12 -9.38 -7.63
N GLY A 81 -9.94 -9.81 -8.06
CA GLY A 81 -9.61 -11.23 -8.26
C GLY A 81 -8.52 -11.66 -7.27
N ILE A 82 -8.79 -12.68 -6.46
CA ILE A 82 -7.86 -13.17 -5.44
C ILE A 82 -7.54 -14.63 -5.70
N SER A 83 -6.26 -14.98 -5.86
CA SER A 83 -5.77 -16.35 -5.87
C SER A 83 -4.92 -16.58 -4.63
N SER A 84 -5.40 -17.39 -3.68
CA SER A 84 -4.73 -17.64 -2.41
C SER A 84 -4.13 -19.05 -2.38
N LEU A 85 -2.83 -19.14 -2.04
CA LEU A 85 -2.14 -20.41 -1.80
C LEU A 85 -2.08 -20.68 -0.30
N LYS A 86 -2.69 -21.77 0.13
CA LYS A 86 -2.65 -22.24 1.50
C LYS A 86 -2.44 -23.77 1.52
N ASP A 87 -1.46 -24.23 2.29
CA ASP A 87 -1.13 -25.66 2.43
C ASP A 87 -0.98 -26.37 1.07
N GLY A 88 -0.35 -25.71 0.09
CA GLY A 88 -0.13 -26.22 -1.25
C GLY A 88 -1.36 -26.23 -2.17
N THR A 89 -2.50 -25.69 -1.72
CA THR A 89 -3.74 -25.64 -2.49
C THR A 89 -4.12 -24.21 -2.85
N TRP A 90 -4.41 -23.97 -4.14
CA TRP A 90 -4.93 -22.69 -4.63
C TRP A 90 -6.44 -22.60 -4.49
N SER A 91 -6.92 -21.48 -4.02
CA SER A 91 -8.32 -21.08 -4.02
C SER A 91 -8.50 -19.74 -4.74
N ILE A 92 -9.65 -19.56 -5.40
CA ILE A 92 -9.95 -18.36 -6.18
C ILE A 92 -11.20 -17.70 -5.61
N SER A 93 -11.18 -16.38 -5.52
CA SER A 93 -12.34 -15.54 -5.18
C SER A 93 -12.42 -14.37 -6.16
N GLU A 94 -13.63 -14.04 -6.58
CA GLU A 94 -13.97 -12.87 -7.38
C GLU A 94 -14.99 -12.05 -6.61
N ILE A 95 -14.76 -10.77 -6.44
CA ILE A 95 -15.59 -9.89 -5.59
C ILE A 95 -15.78 -8.57 -6.34
N ALA A 96 -17.03 -8.12 -6.47
CA ALA A 96 -17.32 -6.78 -6.93
C ALA A 96 -16.80 -5.75 -5.92
N ILE A 97 -16.33 -4.60 -6.39
CA ILE A 97 -15.75 -3.57 -5.51
C ILE A 97 -16.77 -3.10 -4.45
N SER A 98 -18.05 -2.98 -4.82
CA SER A 98 -19.13 -2.63 -3.89
C SER A 98 -19.26 -3.62 -2.73
N ASP A 99 -19.20 -4.93 -3.03
CA ASP A 99 -19.34 -5.99 -2.03
C ASP A 99 -18.11 -6.03 -1.11
N PHE A 100 -16.93 -5.75 -1.67
CA PHE A 100 -15.71 -5.60 -0.89
C PHE A 100 -15.83 -4.45 0.10
N PHE A 101 -16.24 -3.26 -0.33
CA PHE A 101 -16.41 -2.10 0.55
C PHE A 101 -17.43 -2.37 1.66
N GLU A 102 -18.57 -2.94 1.33
CA GLU A 102 -19.58 -3.34 2.33
C GLU A 102 -19.01 -4.32 3.37
N SER A 103 -18.17 -5.27 2.93
CA SER A 103 -17.51 -6.20 3.85
C SER A 103 -16.50 -5.53 4.77
N VAL A 104 -15.80 -4.52 4.27
CA VAL A 104 -14.80 -3.75 5.02
C VAL A 104 -15.45 -2.92 6.13
N GLU A 105 -16.60 -2.31 5.84
CA GLU A 105 -17.34 -1.49 6.82
C GLU A 105 -17.90 -2.32 7.99
N LYS A 106 -18.27 -3.57 7.72
CA LYS A 106 -18.90 -4.45 8.71
C LYS A 106 -17.94 -5.19 9.64
N THR A 107 -16.64 -5.16 9.35
CA THR A 107 -15.66 -6.01 10.03
C THR A 107 -14.60 -5.16 10.73
N GLU A 108 -14.38 -5.40 12.03
CA GLU A 108 -13.18 -4.92 12.69
C GLU A 108 -11.94 -5.59 12.06
N ARG A 109 -10.97 -4.78 11.72
CA ARG A 109 -9.75 -5.22 11.04
C ARG A 109 -8.54 -4.60 11.70
N SER A 110 -7.44 -5.35 11.68
CA SER A 110 -6.13 -4.84 12.10
C SER A 110 -5.46 -4.11 10.95
N PRO A 111 -4.75 -3.00 11.19
CA PRO A 111 -4.02 -2.30 10.15
C PRO A 111 -2.95 -3.21 9.53
N TYR A 112 -2.62 -2.95 8.28
CA TYR A 112 -1.47 -3.56 7.63
C TYR A 112 -0.72 -2.52 6.80
N TYR A 113 0.53 -2.82 6.53
CA TYR A 113 1.39 -2.04 5.66
C TYR A 113 1.87 -2.94 4.52
N GLU A 114 1.57 -2.55 3.30
CA GLU A 114 1.96 -3.30 2.10
C GLU A 114 2.94 -2.47 1.29
N ILE A 115 4.12 -3.03 1.04
CA ILE A 115 5.19 -2.34 0.34
C ILE A 115 5.55 -3.08 -0.95
N PRO A 116 5.52 -2.41 -2.11
CA PRO A 116 6.05 -2.94 -3.35
C PRO A 116 7.57 -2.98 -3.33
N ASN A 117 8.12 -4.15 -3.64
CA ASN A 117 9.57 -4.35 -3.81
C ASN A 117 10.00 -4.10 -5.26
N ASP A 118 9.08 -4.32 -6.20
CA ASP A 118 9.35 -4.22 -7.63
C ASP A 118 8.07 -3.91 -8.41
N TYR A 119 8.24 -3.25 -9.58
CA TYR A 119 7.18 -2.89 -10.49
C TYR A 119 7.53 -3.27 -11.92
N ASP A 120 6.58 -3.88 -12.63
CA ASP A 120 6.56 -3.99 -14.08
C ASP A 120 5.39 -3.17 -14.62
N ILE A 121 5.64 -2.15 -15.44
CA ILE A 121 4.59 -1.25 -15.94
C ILE A 121 4.67 -1.19 -17.46
N ILE A 122 3.54 -1.43 -18.13
CA ILE A 122 3.37 -1.32 -19.58
C ILE A 122 2.31 -0.25 -19.84
N ILE A 123 2.69 0.80 -20.56
CA ILE A 123 1.80 1.91 -20.92
C ILE A 123 1.54 1.87 -22.43
N THR A 124 0.25 1.89 -22.80
CA THR A 124 -0.21 1.89 -24.20
C THR A 124 -0.79 3.24 -24.55
N GLU A 125 -0.21 3.90 -25.56
CA GLU A 125 -0.66 5.20 -26.11
C GLU A 125 -0.85 6.30 -25.04
N GLY A 126 -0.20 6.15 -23.87
CA GLY A 126 -0.34 7.08 -22.75
C GLY A 126 -1.75 7.11 -22.13
N GLN A 127 -2.62 6.16 -22.43
CA GLN A 127 -4.03 6.14 -22.01
C GLN A 127 -4.41 4.90 -21.20
N LEU A 128 -3.77 3.76 -21.45
CA LEU A 128 -4.01 2.50 -20.76
C LEU A 128 -2.71 2.00 -20.16
N ALA A 129 -2.76 1.46 -18.95
CA ALA A 129 -1.61 0.82 -18.33
C ALA A 129 -1.96 -0.54 -17.73
N LEU A 130 -1.02 -1.46 -17.82
CA LEU A 130 -0.96 -2.69 -17.06
C LEU A 130 0.22 -2.55 -16.10
N ALA A 131 0.00 -2.77 -14.82
CA ALA A 131 1.04 -2.71 -13.82
C ALA A 131 1.03 -3.98 -12.97
N ARG A 132 2.23 -4.52 -12.70
CA ARG A 132 2.46 -5.57 -11.72
C ARG A 132 3.27 -4.99 -10.59
N ALA A 133 2.85 -5.22 -9.35
CA ALA A 133 3.61 -4.88 -8.14
C ALA A 133 3.82 -6.15 -7.29
N ASP A 134 5.07 -6.49 -7.01
CA ASP A 134 5.45 -7.59 -6.12
C ASP A 134 5.61 -7.04 -4.71
N CYS A 135 4.72 -7.41 -3.81
CA CYS A 135 4.58 -6.78 -2.50
C CYS A 135 4.78 -7.77 -1.36
N ILE A 136 5.22 -7.24 -0.23
CA ILE A 136 5.15 -7.92 1.06
C ILE A 136 4.18 -7.14 1.95
N LEU A 137 3.22 -7.86 2.52
CA LEU A 137 2.29 -7.32 3.49
C LEU A 137 2.83 -7.54 4.90
N TYR A 138 2.89 -6.47 5.68
CA TYR A 138 3.36 -6.46 7.07
C TYR A 138 2.24 -6.15 8.05
N ARG A 139 2.29 -6.78 9.22
CA ARG A 139 1.51 -6.38 10.41
C ARG A 139 2.46 -6.23 11.59
N TRP A 140 2.45 -5.06 12.22
CA TRP A 140 3.33 -4.75 13.36
C TRP A 140 4.79 -5.13 13.12
N GLY A 141 5.31 -4.80 11.93
CA GLY A 141 6.69 -5.08 11.53
C GLY A 141 6.97 -6.55 11.18
N ILE A 142 6.00 -7.43 11.21
CA ILE A 142 6.18 -8.85 10.86
C ILE A 142 5.59 -9.10 9.47
N PRO A 143 6.39 -9.57 8.49
CA PRO A 143 5.88 -9.93 7.18
C PRO A 143 4.93 -11.12 7.28
N GLN A 144 3.76 -11.04 6.66
CA GLN A 144 2.71 -12.06 6.73
C GLN A 144 2.61 -12.83 5.43
N THR A 145 2.44 -12.11 4.32
CA THR A 145 2.19 -12.69 3.00
C THR A 145 3.04 -11.99 1.94
N ARG A 146 3.36 -12.73 0.88
CA ARG A 146 3.78 -12.16 -0.39
C ARG A 146 2.56 -12.05 -1.28
N GLU A 147 2.35 -10.87 -1.83
CA GLU A 147 1.23 -10.59 -2.72
C GLU A 147 1.75 -10.01 -4.04
N VAL A 148 1.39 -10.64 -5.15
CA VAL A 148 1.71 -10.11 -6.49
C VAL A 148 0.44 -9.51 -7.06
N ASN A 149 0.40 -8.19 -7.07
CA ASN A 149 -0.75 -7.40 -7.51
C ASN A 149 -0.65 -7.09 -9.00
N HIS A 150 -1.74 -7.25 -9.72
CA HIS A 150 -1.91 -6.88 -11.12
C HIS A 150 -3.01 -5.84 -11.24
N PHE A 151 -2.67 -4.69 -11.80
CA PHE A 151 -3.57 -3.56 -11.98
C PHE A 151 -3.82 -3.31 -13.45
N THR A 152 -5.07 -2.98 -13.79
CA THR A 152 -5.40 -2.33 -15.06
C THR A 152 -5.81 -0.89 -14.75
N LEU A 153 -5.14 0.08 -15.37
CA LEU A 153 -5.39 1.50 -15.15
C LEU A 153 -5.75 2.20 -16.46
N ILE A 154 -6.58 3.23 -16.37
CA ILE A 154 -6.95 4.11 -17.46
C ILE A 154 -6.68 5.57 -17.08
N LYS A 155 -6.30 6.40 -18.05
CA LYS A 155 -6.07 7.83 -17.82
C LYS A 155 -7.35 8.61 -18.06
N GLU A 156 -7.88 9.23 -17.00
CA GLU A 156 -9.04 10.12 -17.05
C GLU A 156 -8.63 11.52 -16.61
N LYS A 157 -8.78 12.52 -17.47
CA LYS A 157 -8.47 13.94 -17.15
C LYS A 157 -7.10 14.10 -16.47
N GLU A 158 -6.06 13.54 -17.08
CA GLU A 158 -4.66 13.56 -16.61
C GLU A 158 -4.39 12.78 -15.31
N LYS A 159 -5.34 12.05 -14.76
CA LYS A 159 -5.19 11.17 -13.60
C LYS A 159 -5.33 9.70 -13.99
N TRP A 160 -4.52 8.85 -13.41
CA TRP A 160 -4.65 7.41 -13.56
C TRP A 160 -5.71 6.88 -12.59
N LYS A 161 -6.69 6.14 -13.13
CA LYS A 161 -7.77 5.48 -12.38
C LYS A 161 -7.66 3.97 -12.53
N ILE A 162 -7.91 3.25 -11.45
CA ILE A 162 -7.80 1.79 -11.42
C ILE A 162 -9.13 1.17 -11.86
N LEU A 163 -9.08 0.36 -12.91
CA LEU A 163 -10.24 -0.38 -13.43
C LEU A 163 -10.44 -1.71 -12.69
N ASN A 164 -9.36 -2.45 -12.48
CA ASN A 164 -9.40 -3.76 -11.81
C ASN A 164 -8.10 -4.03 -11.07
N ILE A 165 -8.20 -4.87 -10.05
CA ILE A 165 -7.06 -5.44 -9.34
C ILE A 165 -7.25 -6.95 -9.26
N SER A 166 -6.19 -7.70 -9.55
CA SER A 166 -6.12 -9.12 -9.20
C SER A 166 -4.79 -9.41 -8.53
N TRP A 167 -4.78 -10.26 -7.53
CA TRP A 167 -3.53 -10.59 -6.85
C TRP A 167 -3.46 -12.04 -6.42
N THR A 168 -2.23 -12.52 -6.31
CA THR A 168 -1.93 -13.76 -5.61
C THR A 168 -1.61 -13.46 -4.15
N LYS A 169 -1.99 -14.34 -3.27
CA LYS A 169 -1.66 -14.29 -1.86
C LYS A 169 -1.01 -15.60 -1.44
N GLU A 170 0.25 -15.52 -0.99
CA GLU A 170 1.02 -16.64 -0.49
C GLU A 170 1.45 -16.36 0.95
N GLU A 171 1.07 -17.23 1.90
CA GLU A 171 1.53 -17.11 3.28
C GLU A 171 3.03 -17.40 3.38
N LEU A 172 3.77 -16.54 4.07
CA LEU A 172 5.18 -16.75 4.31
C LEU A 172 5.38 -17.82 5.39
N SER A 173 6.39 -18.65 5.19
CA SER A 173 6.81 -19.63 6.20
C SER A 173 7.37 -18.93 7.45
N ASN A 174 7.31 -19.59 8.60
CA ASN A 174 7.70 -18.99 9.90
C ASN A 174 9.15 -18.51 9.94
N ASP A 175 10.07 -19.16 9.22
CA ASP A 175 11.47 -18.75 9.12
C ASP A 175 11.66 -17.42 8.37
N LYS A 176 10.71 -17.03 7.54
CA LYS A 176 10.66 -15.75 6.82
C LYS A 176 9.94 -14.65 7.59
N LYS A 177 9.13 -14.98 8.59
CA LYS A 177 8.38 -14.03 9.43
C LYS A 177 9.26 -13.41 10.51
N LYS A 178 10.27 -12.65 10.12
CA LYS A 178 11.17 -11.95 11.05
C LYS A 178 10.70 -10.52 11.25
N TYR A 179 10.73 -10.06 12.51
CA TYR A 179 10.43 -8.68 12.86
C TYR A 179 11.37 -7.71 12.17
N ASP A 180 10.81 -6.67 11.59
CA ASP A 180 11.50 -5.58 10.92
C ASP A 180 11.06 -4.25 11.56
N LEU A 181 11.99 -3.59 12.23
CA LEU A 181 11.73 -2.35 12.96
C LEU A 181 11.35 -1.19 12.02
N GLU A 182 11.93 -1.12 10.82
CA GLU A 182 11.57 -0.10 9.85
C GLU A 182 10.14 -0.28 9.36
N MET A 183 9.74 -1.53 9.05
CA MET A 183 8.37 -1.84 8.63
C MET A 183 7.37 -1.62 9.78
N PHE A 184 7.77 -1.87 11.02
CA PHE A 184 6.97 -1.51 12.20
C PHE A 184 6.73 0.01 12.26
N ALA A 185 7.79 0.81 12.14
CA ALA A 185 7.71 2.27 12.21
C ALA A 185 6.90 2.87 11.04
N ARG A 186 7.04 2.33 9.83
CA ARG A 186 6.23 2.74 8.67
C ARG A 186 4.75 2.41 8.88
N GLY A 187 4.45 1.23 9.39
CA GLY A 187 3.09 0.84 9.75
C GLY A 187 2.50 1.72 10.86
N TYR A 188 3.30 2.11 11.84
CA TYR A 188 2.89 3.04 12.90
C TYR A 188 2.58 4.44 12.35
N ALA A 189 3.44 4.99 11.49
CA ALA A 189 3.19 6.25 10.81
C ALA A 189 1.88 6.19 9.98
N GLN A 190 1.69 5.09 9.23
CA GLN A 190 0.46 4.86 8.47
C GLN A 190 -0.77 4.79 9.39
N ALA A 191 -0.67 4.17 10.56
CA ALA A 191 -1.76 4.10 11.52
C ALA A 191 -2.20 5.49 12.01
N TRP A 192 -1.26 6.42 12.22
CA TRP A 192 -1.57 7.81 12.54
C TRP A 192 -2.35 8.52 11.41
N CYS A 193 -2.09 8.19 10.14
CA CYS A 193 -2.81 8.76 8.99
C CYS A 193 -4.20 8.13 8.76
N SER A 194 -4.55 7.07 9.47
CA SER A 194 -5.71 6.21 9.15
C SER A 194 -7.08 6.82 9.52
N GLN A 195 -7.10 7.86 10.33
CA GLN A 195 -8.32 8.36 11.01
C GLN A 195 -9.02 7.27 11.86
N ARG A 196 -8.26 6.24 12.28
CA ARG A 196 -8.71 5.14 13.13
C ARG A 196 -7.83 5.05 14.39
N PRO A 197 -8.21 5.71 15.48
CA PRO A 197 -7.36 5.84 16.67
C PRO A 197 -6.92 4.51 17.29
N ASN A 198 -7.76 3.47 17.18
CA ASN A 198 -7.43 2.12 17.63
C ASN A 198 -6.31 1.46 16.82
N PHE A 199 -6.05 1.90 15.59
CA PHE A 199 -4.90 1.41 14.81
C PHE A 199 -3.57 1.86 15.43
N VAL A 200 -3.50 3.11 15.90
CA VAL A 200 -2.32 3.62 16.61
C VAL A 200 -2.06 2.83 17.88
N SER A 201 -3.09 2.67 18.73
CA SER A 201 -2.95 1.94 20.00
C SER A 201 -2.62 0.45 19.81
N SER A 202 -2.91 -0.15 18.65
CA SER A 202 -2.56 -1.55 18.37
C SER A 202 -1.06 -1.80 18.21
N PHE A 203 -0.25 -0.75 18.08
CA PHE A 203 1.22 -0.85 18.07
C PHE A 203 1.82 -0.86 19.48
N PHE A 204 1.02 -0.64 20.50
CA PHE A 204 1.43 -0.67 21.89
C PHE A 204 1.12 -2.01 22.54
N ALA A 205 1.90 -2.37 23.55
CA ALA A 205 1.54 -3.44 24.46
C ALA A 205 0.23 -3.08 25.21
N ASP A 206 -0.51 -4.08 25.70
CA ASP A 206 -1.79 -3.87 26.41
C ASP A 206 -1.66 -2.89 27.59
N ASN A 207 -0.54 -2.92 28.29
CA ASN A 207 -0.16 -2.03 29.39
C ASN A 207 0.83 -0.95 28.95
N GLY A 208 0.94 -0.69 27.65
CA GLY A 208 1.86 0.32 27.08
C GLY A 208 1.55 1.73 27.54
N GLU A 209 2.51 2.61 27.44
CA GLU A 209 2.45 3.99 27.90
C GLU A 209 2.84 4.96 26.78
N LEU A 210 2.06 6.02 26.61
CA LEU A 210 2.35 7.14 25.72
C LEU A 210 2.34 8.45 26.50
N THR A 211 3.45 9.18 26.45
CA THR A 211 3.55 10.54 26.97
C THR A 211 3.88 11.50 25.83
N VAL A 212 3.11 12.56 25.70
CA VAL A 212 3.35 13.61 24.68
C VAL A 212 3.89 14.84 25.38
N ASN A 213 5.11 15.24 25.02
CA ASN A 213 5.85 16.33 25.67
C ASN A 213 5.90 16.15 27.20
N ASN A 214 5.50 17.17 27.96
CA ASN A 214 5.41 17.13 29.42
C ASN A 214 3.98 16.84 29.92
N GLY A 215 3.14 16.26 29.07
CA GLY A 215 1.76 15.95 29.38
C GLY A 215 1.60 14.75 30.31
N LYS A 216 0.35 14.45 30.63
CA LYS A 216 0.02 13.27 31.43
C LYS A 216 0.21 12.00 30.60
N THR A 217 0.88 11.00 31.17
CA THR A 217 1.05 9.69 30.56
C THR A 217 -0.30 8.97 30.39
N ALA A 218 -0.60 8.59 29.15
CA ALA A 218 -1.70 7.71 28.81
C ALA A 218 -1.24 6.26 28.99
N LYS A 219 -1.97 5.48 29.80
CA LYS A 219 -1.62 4.07 30.11
C LYS A 219 -2.68 3.13 29.58
N GLY A 220 -2.22 2.15 28.81
CA GLY A 220 -3.05 1.11 28.22
C GLY A 220 -3.79 1.57 26.97
N THR A 221 -4.32 0.59 26.24
CA THR A 221 -4.90 0.74 24.89
C THR A 221 -5.95 1.86 24.81
N ASN A 222 -6.92 1.90 25.74
CA ASN A 222 -8.00 2.88 25.70
C ASN A 222 -7.51 4.33 25.87
N ALA A 223 -6.55 4.55 26.78
CA ALA A 223 -6.01 5.88 27.01
C ALA A 223 -5.18 6.38 25.82
N ILE A 224 -4.39 5.50 25.21
CA ILE A 224 -3.60 5.78 24.00
C ILE A 224 -4.53 6.06 22.81
N THR A 225 -5.59 5.26 22.64
CA THR A 225 -6.63 5.49 21.62
C THR A 225 -7.23 6.90 21.76
N ASN A 226 -7.49 7.37 22.97
CA ASN A 226 -8.03 8.72 23.20
C ASN A 226 -7.03 9.83 22.83
N ILE A 227 -5.74 9.62 23.06
CA ILE A 227 -4.70 10.58 22.59
C ILE A 227 -4.71 10.63 21.05
N ALA A 228 -4.64 9.49 20.38
CA ALA A 228 -4.68 9.43 18.92
C ALA A 228 -5.96 10.07 18.36
N LYS A 229 -7.11 9.79 18.99
CA LYS A 229 -8.39 10.41 18.62
C LYS A 229 -8.34 11.94 18.69
N GLY A 230 -7.74 12.50 19.73
CA GLY A 230 -7.62 13.95 19.88
C GLY A 230 -6.88 14.61 18.72
N PHE A 231 -5.77 14.01 18.24
CA PHE A 231 -5.05 14.49 17.06
C PHE A 231 -5.86 14.30 15.77
N MET A 232 -6.47 13.13 15.57
CA MET A 232 -7.26 12.82 14.37
C MET A 232 -8.51 13.71 14.28
N ASP A 233 -9.19 13.98 15.40
CA ASP A 233 -10.33 14.91 15.45
C ASP A 233 -9.90 16.36 15.12
N ALA A 234 -8.71 16.77 15.53
CA ALA A 234 -8.18 18.10 15.24
C ALA A 234 -7.71 18.25 13.78
N PHE A 235 -7.21 17.18 13.18
CA PHE A 235 -6.63 17.15 11.84
C PHE A 235 -7.21 16.02 11.01
N PRO A 236 -8.40 16.17 10.38
CA PRO A 236 -9.03 15.12 9.58
C PRO A 236 -8.22 14.71 8.34
N ASP A 237 -7.33 15.57 7.87
CA ASP A 237 -6.41 15.36 6.75
C ASP A 237 -4.95 15.09 7.19
N MET A 238 -4.77 14.65 8.45
CA MET A 238 -3.44 14.44 9.04
C MET A 238 -2.61 13.42 8.25
N VAL A 239 -1.37 13.81 7.97
CA VAL A 239 -0.33 12.92 7.46
C VAL A 239 0.84 12.94 8.44
N VAL A 240 1.25 11.76 8.88
CA VAL A 240 2.47 11.54 9.66
C VAL A 240 3.46 10.76 8.81
N SER A 241 4.63 11.33 8.58
CA SER A 241 5.73 10.72 7.84
C SER A 241 6.80 10.21 8.79
N LEU A 242 7.33 9.01 8.54
CA LEU A 242 8.58 8.56 9.15
C LEU A 242 9.74 9.28 8.47
N ASP A 243 10.46 10.12 9.20
CA ASP A 243 11.64 10.83 8.70
C ASP A 243 12.91 10.00 8.85
N SER A 244 13.11 9.41 10.01
CA SER A 244 14.24 8.50 10.28
C SER A 244 14.04 7.69 11.55
N LEU A 245 14.83 6.61 11.67
CA LEU A 245 14.96 5.83 12.90
C LEU A 245 16.39 5.92 13.40
N THR A 246 16.56 6.11 14.71
CA THR A 246 17.86 6.00 15.36
C THR A 246 17.75 5.10 16.58
N THR A 247 18.61 4.08 16.66
CA THR A 247 18.61 3.13 17.78
C THR A 247 19.88 3.32 18.60
N ASN A 248 19.71 3.43 19.91
CA ASN A 248 20.81 3.47 20.87
C ASN A 248 20.48 2.54 22.05
N GLN A 249 21.26 1.46 22.19
CA GLN A 249 21.02 0.38 23.15
C GLN A 249 19.64 -0.23 22.93
N ASP A 250 18.75 -0.15 23.95
CA ASP A 250 17.39 -0.69 23.98
C ASP A 250 16.32 0.34 23.58
N LYS A 251 16.73 1.55 23.17
CA LYS A 251 15.82 2.62 22.80
C LYS A 251 15.88 2.95 21.32
N THR A 252 14.72 3.15 20.73
CA THR A 252 14.55 3.60 19.35
C THR A 252 13.89 4.96 19.34
N LYS A 253 14.46 5.91 18.60
CA LYS A 253 13.80 7.18 18.31
C LYS A 253 13.19 7.10 16.92
N PHE A 254 11.88 7.26 16.89
CA PHE A 254 11.07 7.44 15.70
C PHE A 254 10.94 8.94 15.44
N HIS A 255 11.67 9.45 14.46
CA HIS A 255 11.59 10.86 14.03
C HIS A 255 10.47 10.98 13.01
N TRP A 256 9.63 11.97 13.19
CA TRP A 256 8.43 12.15 12.38
C TRP A 256 8.14 13.62 12.06
N THR A 257 7.43 13.83 10.95
CA THR A 257 6.81 15.10 10.59
C THR A 257 5.31 14.90 10.44
N LEU A 258 4.52 15.73 11.14
CA LEU A 258 3.07 15.81 11.03
C LEU A 258 2.70 17.03 10.19
N THR A 259 1.88 16.81 9.16
CA THR A 259 1.23 17.86 8.39
C THR A 259 -0.28 17.68 8.43
N GLY A 260 -1.03 18.76 8.38
CA GLY A 260 -2.48 18.71 8.35
C GLY A 260 -3.11 20.09 8.47
N THR A 261 -4.43 20.15 8.29
CA THR A 261 -5.23 21.35 8.45
C THR A 261 -6.10 21.22 9.70
N ASN A 262 -6.00 22.18 10.61
CA ASN A 262 -6.77 22.16 11.87
C ASN A 262 -8.26 22.48 11.59
N ASN A 263 -8.94 21.54 10.92
CA ASN A 263 -10.35 21.64 10.50
C ASN A 263 -11.32 20.87 11.41
N GLY A 264 -10.85 20.32 12.53
CA GLY A 264 -11.72 19.65 13.49
C GLY A 264 -12.73 20.59 14.15
N THR A 265 -13.59 20.05 15.00
CA THR A 265 -14.56 20.83 15.76
C THR A 265 -13.87 21.93 16.57
N SER A 266 -14.18 23.19 16.31
CA SER A 266 -13.52 24.38 16.87
C SER A 266 -12.08 24.59 16.38
N GLY A 267 -11.68 23.97 15.29
CA GLY A 267 -10.38 24.18 14.64
C GLY A 267 -10.24 25.60 14.07
N THR A 268 -9.01 26.02 13.88
CA THR A 268 -8.67 27.36 13.38
C THR A 268 -8.69 27.45 11.84
N GLY A 269 -8.73 26.33 11.14
CA GLY A 269 -8.58 26.25 9.68
C GLY A 269 -7.14 26.39 9.19
N ASN A 270 -6.20 26.58 10.11
CA ASN A 270 -4.78 26.78 9.77
C ASN A 270 -4.07 25.47 9.51
N LYS A 271 -3.11 25.52 8.58
CA LYS A 271 -2.19 24.40 8.32
C LYS A 271 -1.09 24.33 9.34
N VAL A 272 -0.70 23.12 9.70
CA VAL A 272 0.46 22.83 10.54
C VAL A 272 1.47 21.95 9.80
N ASN A 273 2.75 22.14 10.14
CA ASN A 273 3.87 21.31 9.71
C ASN A 273 4.87 21.26 10.86
N ILE A 274 4.80 20.21 11.66
CA ILE A 274 5.56 20.06 12.90
C ILE A 274 6.34 18.75 12.85
N SER A 275 7.64 18.85 13.12
CA SER A 275 8.51 17.68 13.29
C SER A 275 8.77 17.42 14.77
N GLY A 276 8.99 16.16 15.09
CA GLY A 276 9.28 15.70 16.43
C GLY A 276 9.89 14.32 16.44
N PHE A 277 9.93 13.73 17.61
CA PHE A 277 10.33 12.33 17.76
C PHE A 277 9.52 11.67 18.88
N GLU A 278 9.45 10.34 18.83
CA GLU A 278 9.06 9.49 19.94
C GLU A 278 10.23 8.59 20.29
N GLU A 279 10.61 8.55 21.57
CA GLU A 279 11.59 7.59 22.09
C GLU A 279 10.83 6.37 22.60
N TRP A 280 11.04 5.23 21.96
CA TRP A 280 10.38 3.96 22.26
C TRP A 280 11.27 3.03 23.06
N THR A 281 10.67 2.34 24.03
CA THR A 281 11.13 1.07 24.55
C THR A 281 10.18 0.00 24.06
N LEU A 282 10.69 -1.03 23.38
CA LEU A 282 9.88 -2.14 22.87
C LEU A 282 9.90 -3.31 23.86
N ASN A 283 8.81 -4.08 23.92
CA ASN A 283 8.76 -5.33 24.67
C ASN A 283 9.31 -6.51 23.84
N GLU A 284 9.34 -7.69 24.42
CA GLU A 284 9.81 -8.92 23.76
C GLU A 284 9.03 -9.33 22.50
N ASN A 285 7.80 -8.85 22.35
CA ASN A 285 6.96 -9.08 21.18
C ASN A 285 7.13 -7.99 20.10
N GLY A 286 8.05 -7.04 20.28
CA GLY A 286 8.29 -5.94 19.36
C GLY A 286 7.25 -4.82 19.41
N LEU A 287 6.33 -4.81 20.39
CA LEU A 287 5.34 -3.75 20.58
C LEU A 287 5.89 -2.64 21.49
N ILE A 288 5.40 -1.42 21.35
CA ILE A 288 5.79 -0.27 22.14
C ILE A 288 5.31 -0.47 23.59
N GLN A 289 6.26 -0.59 24.52
CA GLN A 289 5.99 -0.63 25.95
C GLN A 289 5.93 0.75 26.56
N GLU A 290 6.83 1.64 26.13
CA GLU A 290 6.85 3.05 26.53
C GLU A 290 7.18 3.92 25.31
N SER A 291 6.43 4.99 25.11
CA SER A 291 6.72 6.04 24.12
C SER A 291 6.76 7.40 24.81
N LYS A 292 7.83 8.15 24.57
CA LYS A 292 8.01 9.55 25.01
C LYS A 292 8.13 10.44 23.78
N GLY A 293 7.02 11.04 23.37
CA GLY A 293 6.94 12.00 22.28
C GLY A 293 7.41 13.38 22.68
N SER A 294 8.12 14.07 21.79
CA SER A 294 8.59 15.43 21.97
C SER A 294 8.54 16.20 20.64
N PHE A 295 7.97 17.40 20.70
CA PHE A 295 7.98 18.39 19.63
C PHE A 295 7.92 19.81 20.22
N ASP A 296 8.18 20.84 19.41
CA ASP A 296 8.13 22.25 19.86
C ASP A 296 6.69 22.72 20.03
N ASN A 297 6.22 22.75 21.29
CA ASN A 297 4.88 23.22 21.64
C ASN A 297 4.64 24.68 21.25
N LYS A 298 5.67 25.56 21.37
CA LYS A 298 5.51 26.98 21.07
C LYS A 298 5.27 27.20 19.58
N GLU A 299 6.03 26.47 18.76
CA GLU A 299 5.87 26.52 17.30
C GLU A 299 4.55 25.88 16.88
N TYR A 300 4.15 24.76 17.50
CA TYR A 300 2.86 24.15 17.26
C TYR A 300 1.69 25.11 17.58
N ASP A 301 1.70 25.74 18.76
CA ASP A 301 0.69 26.71 19.15
C ASP A 301 0.68 27.96 18.23
N ARG A 302 1.86 28.39 17.78
CA ARG A 302 1.99 29.47 16.79
C ARG A 302 1.32 29.09 15.47
N GLN A 303 1.63 27.89 14.94
CA GLN A 303 1.04 27.44 13.67
C GLN A 303 -0.46 27.21 13.77
N LEU A 304 -0.96 26.69 14.91
CA LEU A 304 -2.41 26.61 15.13
C LEU A 304 -3.09 27.98 15.05
N LYS A 305 -2.42 29.03 15.53
CA LYS A 305 -2.99 30.38 15.57
C LYS A 305 -2.81 31.15 14.25
N PHE A 306 -1.68 31.00 13.58
CA PHE A 306 -1.30 31.86 12.45
C PHE A 306 -1.00 31.10 11.16
N GLY A 307 -0.99 29.76 11.16
CA GLY A 307 -0.57 28.94 10.02
C GLY A 307 0.94 28.84 9.87
N ILE A 308 1.37 28.15 8.80
CA ILE A 308 2.80 27.87 8.52
C ILE A 308 3.52 29.06 7.87
N ASP A 309 2.81 29.96 7.18
CA ASP A 309 3.39 31.01 6.32
C ASP A 309 3.61 32.35 7.05
N GLU A 310 3.02 32.58 8.23
CA GLU A 310 3.20 33.80 9.01
C GLU A 310 4.31 33.64 10.05
N LYS A 311 5.38 34.43 9.91
CA LYS A 311 6.50 34.51 10.86
C LYS A 311 6.28 35.62 11.89
#